data_9bfac7f4854022d0494859d6487dde40
#
_entry.id   9bfac7f4854022d0494859d6487dde40
#
_cell.length_a   1.000
_cell.length_b   1.000
_cell.length_c   1.000
_cell.angle_alpha   90.00
_cell.angle_beta   90.00
_cell.angle_gamma   90.00
#
_symmetry.space_group_name_H-M   'P 1'
#
loop_
_entity.id
_entity.type
_entity.pdbx_description
1 polymer ?
#
loop_
_entity_poly.entity_id
_entity_poly.type
_entity_poly.pdbx_seq_one_letter_code
_entity_poly.pdbx_strand_id
1 'polypeptide(L)'
;MEELYKNLKAKKSLLVMGIILFVLFMGLGLLLYFDEANTEFVKLSNKTSEGVYAKVNVSLLDSAFATETVDNKKRDYYLAFDEDNNPHVIMLDNENFEKLRKIQEYTLDDTEMDKPDAVTIYGYTLKSDTEIYKYLQEFLTDEDGNTYSIDTLKSTVGEVYLDTSWKNSEQAISSLILFGIFSLSGIALIITYFVRNKKCKKMILEHGRELEKVEGDIINGSGIHSKECHVYLTDNYILSYGSGVKLIELKDIVWIYPFITRQRGIVTNKSIYVITNDKKTNVIALVNAMSKKSKAAFDELYQNIINRVPDVLVGYSKENKELVKERYKN
;
A
#
# COMPACT_ATOMS: atom_id res chain seq x y z
N MET A 1 23.22 31.95 -14.07
CA MET A 1 22.46 31.89 -12.75
C MET A 1 21.05 31.37 -12.90
N GLU A 2 20.25 31.79 -13.84
CA GLU A 2 18.83 31.37 -13.96
C GLU A 2 18.68 29.87 -14.28
N GLU A 3 19.46 29.35 -15.23
CA GLU A 3 19.39 27.93 -15.60
C GLU A 3 19.90 27.02 -14.49
N LEU A 4 21.00 27.39 -13.83
CA LEU A 4 21.54 26.64 -12.69
C LEU A 4 20.53 26.59 -11.55
N TYR A 5 19.96 27.71 -11.15
CA TYR A 5 18.93 27.75 -10.11
C TYR A 5 17.65 26.99 -10.46
N LYS A 6 17.25 27.01 -11.74
CA LYS A 6 16.12 26.22 -12.23
C LYS A 6 16.35 24.72 -12.05
N ASN A 7 17.57 24.22 -12.25
CA ASN A 7 17.92 22.82 -12.08
C ASN A 7 18.03 22.42 -10.60
N LEU A 8 18.44 23.33 -9.71
CA LEU A 8 18.53 23.09 -8.27
C LEU A 8 17.16 22.99 -7.59
N LYS A 9 16.20 23.80 -8.02
CA LYS A 9 14.84 23.82 -7.45
C LYS A 9 14.05 22.54 -7.78
N ALA A 10 13.13 22.20 -6.92
CA ALA A 10 12.13 21.16 -7.23
C ALA A 10 11.18 21.67 -8.33
N LYS A 11 10.90 20.81 -9.32
CA LYS A 11 9.92 21.13 -10.36
C LYS A 11 8.53 21.29 -9.75
N LYS A 12 7.78 22.32 -10.16
CA LYS A 12 6.38 22.52 -9.72
C LYS A 12 5.48 21.33 -10.02
N SER A 13 5.79 20.57 -11.09
CA SER A 13 5.04 19.34 -11.41
C SER A 13 5.07 18.30 -10.29
N LEU A 14 6.13 18.25 -9.47
CA LEU A 14 6.21 17.35 -8.30
C LEU A 14 5.16 17.70 -7.25
N LEU A 15 4.97 19.01 -6.99
CA LEU A 15 3.94 19.49 -6.05
C LEU A 15 2.53 19.20 -6.58
N VAL A 16 2.29 19.53 -7.86
CA VAL A 16 0.98 19.31 -8.50
C VAL A 16 0.63 17.83 -8.50
N MET A 17 1.57 16.96 -8.87
CA MET A 17 1.37 15.51 -8.87
C MET A 17 1.10 14.98 -7.45
N GLY A 18 1.83 15.49 -6.45
CA GLY A 18 1.60 15.12 -5.05
C GLY A 18 0.19 15.49 -4.57
N ILE A 19 -0.29 16.69 -4.91
CA ILE A 19 -1.65 17.14 -4.58
C ILE A 19 -2.70 16.28 -5.30
N ILE A 20 -2.52 16.02 -6.60
CA ILE A 20 -3.45 15.19 -7.37
C ILE A 20 -3.56 13.79 -6.77
N LEU A 21 -2.44 13.13 -6.49
CA LEU A 21 -2.45 11.78 -5.88
C LEU A 21 -3.12 11.78 -4.51
N PHE A 22 -2.80 12.76 -3.67
CA PHE A 22 -3.41 12.88 -2.34
C PHE A 22 -4.93 13.03 -2.44
N VAL A 23 -5.42 13.99 -3.25
CA VAL A 23 -6.86 14.27 -3.40
C VAL A 23 -7.58 13.08 -4.04
N LEU A 24 -6.98 12.47 -5.06
CA LEU A 24 -7.57 11.33 -5.77
C LEU A 24 -7.77 10.14 -4.82
N PHE A 25 -6.70 9.69 -4.15
CA PHE A 25 -6.79 8.50 -3.31
C PHE A 25 -7.60 8.77 -2.02
N MET A 26 -7.44 9.92 -1.39
CA MET A 26 -8.26 10.26 -0.23
C MET A 26 -9.73 10.39 -0.62
N GLY A 27 -10.03 11.03 -1.76
CA GLY A 27 -11.40 11.17 -2.27
C GLY A 27 -12.04 9.81 -2.59
N LEU A 28 -11.33 8.91 -3.28
CA LEU A 28 -11.81 7.55 -3.55
C LEU A 28 -12.05 6.75 -2.26
N GLY A 29 -11.13 6.83 -1.31
CA GLY A 29 -11.30 6.14 -0.02
C GLY A 29 -12.53 6.63 0.74
N LEU A 30 -12.77 7.93 0.77
CA LEU A 30 -13.95 8.52 1.40
C LEU A 30 -15.24 8.16 0.66
N LEU A 31 -15.24 8.19 -0.67
CA LEU A 31 -16.42 7.80 -1.46
C LEU A 31 -16.83 6.36 -1.19
N LEU A 32 -15.87 5.42 -1.24
CA LEU A 32 -16.13 4.01 -0.94
C LEU A 32 -16.56 3.80 0.52
N TYR A 33 -15.93 4.51 1.46
CA TYR A 33 -16.34 4.47 2.86
C TYR A 33 -17.80 4.89 3.05
N PHE A 34 -18.20 6.01 2.45
CA PHE A 34 -19.59 6.49 2.58
C PHE A 34 -20.59 5.60 1.83
N ASP A 35 -20.21 5.05 0.68
CA ASP A 35 -21.06 4.12 -0.07
C ASP A 35 -21.33 2.86 0.75
N GLU A 36 -20.29 2.23 1.29
CA GLU A 36 -20.42 1.04 2.12
C GLU A 36 -21.08 1.32 3.48
N ALA A 37 -20.78 2.45 4.11
CA ALA A 37 -21.34 2.80 5.41
C ALA A 37 -22.86 3.14 5.34
N ASN A 38 -23.34 3.63 4.19
CA ASN A 38 -24.74 3.98 3.96
C ASN A 38 -25.52 2.91 3.19
N THR A 39 -24.98 1.71 3.05
CA THR A 39 -25.66 0.61 2.35
C THR A 39 -26.99 0.28 3.02
N GLU A 40 -28.07 0.29 2.26
CA GLU A 40 -29.40 -0.12 2.73
C GLU A 40 -29.48 -1.65 2.79
N PHE A 41 -30.03 -2.17 3.90
CA PHE A 41 -30.28 -3.60 4.06
C PHE A 41 -31.71 -3.93 3.65
N VAL A 42 -31.87 -4.83 2.69
CA VAL A 42 -33.18 -5.37 2.33
C VAL A 42 -33.65 -6.41 3.36
N LYS A 43 -34.98 -6.57 3.57
CA LYS A 43 -35.50 -7.70 4.37
C LYS A 43 -35.22 -9.00 3.60
N LEU A 44 -34.57 -9.97 4.24
CA LEU A 44 -34.35 -11.29 3.65
C LEU A 44 -35.67 -11.98 3.39
N SER A 45 -35.79 -12.61 2.23
CA SER A 45 -36.95 -13.41 1.82
C SER A 45 -36.51 -14.51 0.85
N ASN A 46 -37.36 -15.48 0.56
CA ASN A 46 -37.09 -16.52 -0.43
C ASN A 46 -36.95 -16.01 -1.88
N LYS A 47 -37.25 -14.71 -2.13
CA LYS A 47 -37.10 -14.02 -3.43
C LYS A 47 -35.90 -13.08 -3.46
N THR A 48 -35.13 -13.00 -2.36
CA THR A 48 -33.95 -12.14 -2.32
C THR A 48 -32.89 -12.68 -3.28
N SER A 49 -32.31 -11.78 -4.08
CA SER A 49 -31.26 -12.13 -5.04
C SER A 49 -29.89 -12.23 -4.36
N GLU A 50 -28.96 -12.91 -5.02
CA GLU A 50 -27.55 -12.95 -4.65
C GLU A 50 -26.92 -11.55 -4.74
N GLY A 51 -25.94 -11.28 -3.89
CA GLY A 51 -25.11 -10.09 -4.02
C GLY A 51 -25.67 -8.83 -3.35
N VAL A 52 -26.60 -8.95 -2.41
CA VAL A 52 -27.18 -7.80 -1.71
C VAL A 52 -26.96 -7.90 -0.19
N TYR A 53 -26.89 -6.75 0.45
CA TYR A 53 -26.93 -6.69 1.91
C TYR A 53 -28.35 -6.90 2.41
N ALA A 54 -28.52 -7.86 3.30
CA ALA A 54 -29.83 -8.21 3.81
C ALA A 54 -29.83 -8.31 5.34
N LYS A 55 -31.03 -8.21 5.93
CA LYS A 55 -31.28 -8.41 7.36
C LYS A 55 -32.45 -9.34 7.57
N VAL A 56 -32.40 -10.10 8.65
CA VAL A 56 -33.49 -10.97 9.09
C VAL A 56 -33.69 -10.82 10.59
N ASN A 57 -34.96 -10.76 11.04
CA ASN A 57 -35.29 -10.82 12.46
C ASN A 57 -35.52 -12.27 12.82
N VAL A 58 -34.52 -12.90 13.41
CA VAL A 58 -34.56 -14.32 13.79
C VAL A 58 -35.38 -14.48 15.07
N SER A 59 -36.46 -15.27 15.00
CA SER A 59 -37.34 -15.61 16.13
C SER A 59 -37.19 -17.03 16.60
N LEU A 60 -36.75 -17.97 15.74
CA LEU A 60 -36.38 -19.34 16.03
C LEU A 60 -35.10 -19.70 15.26
N LEU A 61 -34.28 -20.55 15.88
CA LEU A 61 -33.03 -21.03 15.31
C LEU A 61 -32.86 -22.51 15.59
N ASP A 62 -32.82 -23.33 14.58
CA ASP A 62 -32.62 -24.75 14.69
C ASP A 62 -31.13 -25.11 14.98
N SER A 63 -30.79 -26.38 15.13
CA SER A 63 -29.40 -26.83 15.20
C SER A 63 -28.70 -26.63 13.87
N ALA A 64 -27.35 -26.59 13.90
CA ALA A 64 -26.55 -26.50 12.68
C ALA A 64 -26.73 -27.76 11.83
N PHE A 65 -27.08 -27.60 10.57
CA PHE A 65 -27.27 -28.74 9.65
C PHE A 65 -26.02 -29.01 8.77
N ALA A 66 -25.11 -28.03 8.66
CA ALA A 66 -23.83 -28.20 7.95
C ALA A 66 -22.75 -27.33 8.59
N THR A 67 -21.51 -27.75 8.43
CA THR A 67 -20.32 -27.01 8.89
C THR A 67 -19.32 -26.94 7.74
N GLU A 68 -18.85 -25.76 7.45
CA GLU A 68 -17.75 -25.50 6.52
C GLU A 68 -16.51 -25.02 7.28
N THR A 69 -15.33 -25.42 6.83
CA THR A 69 -14.07 -24.91 7.38
C THR A 69 -13.30 -24.16 6.30
N VAL A 70 -13.20 -22.84 6.44
CA VAL A 70 -12.45 -21.98 5.53
C VAL A 70 -11.36 -21.27 6.34
N ASP A 71 -10.10 -21.34 5.89
CA ASP A 71 -8.95 -20.71 6.56
C ASP A 71 -8.84 -21.02 8.07
N ASN A 72 -9.09 -22.28 8.45
CA ASN A 72 -9.15 -22.76 9.85
C ASN A 72 -10.26 -22.13 10.72
N LYS A 73 -11.22 -21.44 10.12
CA LYS A 73 -12.42 -20.95 10.82
C LYS A 73 -13.60 -21.84 10.48
N LYS A 74 -14.32 -22.28 11.50
CA LYS A 74 -15.59 -23.00 11.33
C LYS A 74 -16.68 -21.97 11.06
N ARG A 75 -17.55 -22.31 10.12
CA ARG A 75 -18.76 -21.59 9.76
C ARG A 75 -19.89 -22.60 9.73
N ASP A 76 -20.92 -22.35 10.51
CA ASP A 76 -22.03 -23.29 10.65
C ASP A 76 -23.27 -22.73 9.96
N TYR A 77 -23.97 -23.60 9.22
CA TYR A 77 -25.20 -23.28 8.53
C TYR A 77 -26.39 -23.70 9.36
N TYR A 78 -27.35 -22.79 9.51
CA TYR A 78 -28.54 -22.96 10.32
C TYR A 78 -29.80 -22.72 9.52
N LEU A 79 -30.87 -23.42 9.88
CA LEU A 79 -32.22 -23.07 9.48
C LEU A 79 -32.80 -22.11 10.54
N ALA A 80 -33.06 -20.87 10.13
CA ALA A 80 -33.64 -19.84 11.00
C ALA A 80 -35.03 -19.45 10.51
N PHE A 81 -35.91 -19.08 11.43
CA PHE A 81 -37.25 -18.60 11.10
C PHE A 81 -37.37 -17.15 11.53
N ASP A 82 -37.98 -16.34 10.65
CA ASP A 82 -38.29 -14.95 10.98
C ASP A 82 -39.56 -14.83 11.85
N GLU A 83 -39.92 -13.60 12.23
CA GLU A 83 -41.12 -13.33 13.03
C GLU A 83 -42.43 -13.77 12.34
N ASP A 84 -42.41 -13.89 11.01
CA ASP A 84 -43.56 -14.34 10.19
C ASP A 84 -43.50 -15.87 9.94
N ASN A 85 -42.59 -16.61 10.63
CA ASN A 85 -42.31 -18.03 10.43
C ASN A 85 -41.82 -18.43 9.03
N ASN A 86 -41.21 -17.51 8.29
CA ASN A 86 -40.59 -17.86 7.03
C ASN A 86 -39.16 -18.47 7.30
N PRO A 87 -38.86 -19.62 6.71
CA PRO A 87 -37.55 -20.24 6.88
C PRO A 87 -36.49 -19.59 5.99
N HIS A 88 -35.29 -19.45 6.53
CA HIS A 88 -34.12 -18.89 5.85
C HIS A 88 -32.87 -19.71 6.19
N VAL A 89 -32.01 -19.90 5.21
CA VAL A 89 -30.66 -20.44 5.47
C VAL A 89 -29.73 -19.30 5.84
N ILE A 90 -29.12 -19.38 7.02
CA ILE A 90 -28.14 -18.41 7.49
C ILE A 90 -26.83 -19.11 7.87
N MET A 91 -25.72 -18.52 7.50
CA MET A 91 -24.39 -18.96 7.94
C MET A 91 -23.92 -17.99 9.02
N LEU A 92 -23.65 -18.52 10.21
CA LEU A 92 -23.25 -17.74 11.38
C LEU A 92 -21.76 -17.85 11.64
N ASP A 93 -21.14 -16.70 11.94
CA ASP A 93 -19.88 -16.66 12.66
C ASP A 93 -20.15 -16.78 14.18
N ASN A 94 -19.08 -17.01 14.95
CA ASN A 94 -19.20 -17.17 16.40
C ASN A 94 -19.85 -15.98 17.10
N GLU A 95 -19.61 -14.75 16.63
CA GLU A 95 -20.14 -13.54 17.25
C GLU A 95 -21.66 -13.44 17.07
N ASN A 96 -22.15 -13.71 15.88
CA ASN A 96 -23.59 -13.68 15.59
C ASN A 96 -24.32 -14.89 16.17
N PHE A 97 -23.65 -16.06 16.25
CA PHE A 97 -24.18 -17.21 16.97
C PHE A 97 -24.42 -16.89 18.45
N GLU A 98 -23.46 -16.24 19.12
CA GLU A 98 -23.64 -15.87 20.55
C GLU A 98 -24.86 -14.96 20.78
N LYS A 99 -25.18 -14.08 19.81
CA LYS A 99 -26.39 -13.24 19.88
C LYS A 99 -27.68 -14.06 19.80
N LEU A 100 -27.65 -15.17 19.06
CA LEU A 100 -28.80 -16.05 18.82
C LEU A 100 -28.88 -17.25 19.76
N ARG A 101 -27.88 -17.46 20.62
CA ARG A 101 -27.81 -18.64 21.52
C ARG A 101 -29.08 -18.86 22.31
N LYS A 102 -29.65 -17.82 22.94
CA LYS A 102 -30.88 -17.94 23.72
C LYS A 102 -32.09 -18.31 22.84
N ILE A 103 -32.12 -17.84 21.58
CA ILE A 103 -33.17 -18.21 20.63
C ILE A 103 -33.03 -19.69 20.26
N GLN A 104 -31.81 -20.17 20.04
CA GLN A 104 -31.56 -21.58 19.78
C GLN A 104 -31.90 -22.46 20.96
N GLU A 105 -31.48 -22.10 22.18
CA GLU A 105 -31.84 -22.80 23.41
C GLU A 105 -33.35 -22.92 23.55
N TYR A 106 -34.10 -21.82 23.35
CA TYR A 106 -35.55 -21.83 23.34
C TYR A 106 -36.14 -22.74 22.25
N THR A 107 -35.55 -22.74 21.04
CA THR A 107 -36.06 -23.54 19.91
C THR A 107 -35.87 -25.05 20.12
N LEU A 108 -34.78 -25.44 20.76
CA LEU A 108 -34.39 -26.84 20.94
C LEU A 108 -34.77 -27.44 22.29
N ASP A 109 -35.19 -26.62 23.26
CA ASP A 109 -35.52 -27.08 24.60
C ASP A 109 -37.04 -27.22 24.76
N ASP A 110 -37.49 -28.41 25.19
CA ASP A 110 -38.89 -28.70 25.48
C ASP A 110 -39.37 -28.12 26.85
N THR A 111 -38.54 -27.33 27.53
CA THR A 111 -38.90 -26.71 28.79
C THR A 111 -39.77 -25.45 28.59
N GLU A 112 -40.62 -25.13 29.59
CA GLU A 112 -41.46 -23.91 29.60
C GLU A 112 -40.61 -22.64 29.79
N MET A 113 -39.75 -22.32 28.83
CA MET A 113 -39.02 -21.04 28.78
C MET A 113 -39.87 -19.97 28.11
N ASP A 114 -39.82 -18.75 28.63
CA ASP A 114 -40.40 -17.59 27.94
C ASP A 114 -39.72 -17.37 26.58
N LYS A 115 -40.51 -17.18 25.52
CA LYS A 115 -39.99 -16.92 24.18
C LYS A 115 -39.12 -15.64 24.18
N PRO A 116 -37.83 -15.71 23.80
CA PRO A 116 -36.99 -14.54 23.71
C PRO A 116 -37.44 -13.60 22.61
N ASP A 117 -37.10 -12.32 22.72
CA ASP A 117 -37.31 -11.35 21.67
C ASP A 117 -36.49 -11.73 20.41
N ALA A 118 -37.05 -11.45 19.24
CA ALA A 118 -36.36 -11.68 17.98
C ALA A 118 -35.10 -10.79 17.85
N VAL A 119 -34.05 -11.36 17.30
CA VAL A 119 -32.77 -10.68 17.13
C VAL A 119 -32.51 -10.40 15.66
N THR A 120 -32.23 -9.14 15.32
CA THR A 120 -31.89 -8.75 13.95
C THR A 120 -30.45 -9.13 13.63
N ILE A 121 -30.27 -9.92 12.58
CA ILE A 121 -28.97 -10.31 12.03
C ILE A 121 -28.83 -9.68 10.67
N TYR A 122 -27.60 -9.22 10.39
CA TYR A 122 -27.22 -8.58 9.14
C TYR A 122 -26.18 -9.44 8.43
N GLY A 123 -26.19 -9.44 7.12
CA GLY A 123 -25.21 -10.18 6.32
C GLY A 123 -25.30 -9.84 4.84
N TYR A 124 -24.54 -10.60 4.08
CA TYR A 124 -24.50 -10.51 2.63
C TYR A 124 -25.06 -11.79 2.01
N THR A 125 -25.89 -11.68 0.98
CA THR A 125 -26.51 -12.84 0.37
C THR A 125 -25.60 -13.51 -0.63
N LEU A 126 -25.32 -14.78 -0.44
CA LEU A 126 -24.57 -15.63 -1.35
C LEU A 126 -25.46 -16.74 -1.90
N LYS A 127 -25.15 -17.18 -3.11
CA LYS A 127 -25.89 -18.26 -3.76
C LYS A 127 -25.69 -19.56 -3.02
N SER A 128 -26.78 -20.23 -2.68
CA SER A 128 -26.76 -21.60 -2.12
C SER A 128 -26.39 -22.59 -3.23
N ASP A 129 -25.37 -23.37 -2.99
CA ASP A 129 -25.00 -24.47 -3.89
C ASP A 129 -25.90 -25.70 -3.66
N THR A 130 -25.75 -26.71 -4.50
CA THR A 130 -26.53 -27.95 -4.41
C THR A 130 -26.21 -28.74 -3.14
N GLU A 131 -25.01 -28.60 -2.60
CA GLU A 131 -24.59 -29.32 -1.38
C GLU A 131 -25.30 -28.81 -0.14
N ILE A 132 -25.48 -27.48 -0.02
CA ILE A 132 -26.25 -26.86 1.07
C ILE A 132 -27.67 -27.45 1.10
N TYR A 133 -28.33 -27.58 -0.05
CA TYR A 133 -29.68 -28.16 -0.10
C TYR A 133 -29.70 -29.63 0.22
N LYS A 134 -28.67 -30.42 -0.12
CA LYS A 134 -28.58 -31.82 0.27
C LYS A 134 -28.45 -31.98 1.79
N TYR A 135 -27.56 -31.20 2.40
CA TYR A 135 -27.43 -31.22 3.86
C TYR A 135 -28.73 -30.79 4.57
N LEU A 136 -29.39 -29.74 4.04
CA LEU A 136 -30.69 -29.31 4.55
C LEU A 136 -31.76 -30.38 4.35
N GLN A 137 -31.74 -31.08 3.20
CA GLN A 137 -32.65 -32.23 2.94
C GLN A 137 -32.43 -33.37 3.93
N GLU A 138 -31.17 -33.76 4.17
CA GLU A 138 -30.82 -34.80 5.15
C GLU A 138 -31.26 -34.41 6.57
N PHE A 139 -31.05 -33.14 6.93
CA PHE A 139 -31.45 -32.58 8.22
C PHE A 139 -32.97 -32.59 8.46
N LEU A 140 -33.75 -32.35 7.42
CA LEU A 140 -35.23 -32.29 7.47
C LEU A 140 -35.89 -33.63 7.16
N THR A 141 -35.13 -34.72 6.97
CA THR A 141 -35.68 -36.05 6.77
C THR A 141 -36.21 -36.59 8.08
N ASP A 142 -37.49 -36.98 8.14
CA ASP A 142 -38.12 -37.51 9.32
C ASP A 142 -37.72 -38.98 9.61
N GLU A 143 -38.12 -39.53 10.77
CA GLU A 143 -37.82 -40.90 11.16
C GLU A 143 -38.40 -41.95 10.21
N ASP A 144 -39.44 -41.64 9.48
CA ASP A 144 -40.09 -42.51 8.49
C ASP A 144 -39.41 -42.44 7.11
N GLY A 145 -38.37 -41.61 6.96
CA GLY A 145 -37.62 -41.43 5.73
C GLY A 145 -38.30 -40.49 4.70
N ASN A 146 -39.33 -39.76 5.11
CA ASN A 146 -39.93 -38.75 4.23
C ASN A 146 -39.03 -37.53 4.17
N THR A 147 -38.78 -37.03 2.94
CA THR A 147 -37.88 -35.91 2.68
C THR A 147 -38.48 -34.94 1.67
N TYR A 148 -38.04 -33.70 1.71
CA TYR A 148 -38.43 -32.68 0.76
C TYR A 148 -37.57 -32.76 -0.51
N SER A 149 -38.13 -32.48 -1.67
CA SER A 149 -37.33 -32.35 -2.88
C SER A 149 -36.46 -31.08 -2.83
N ILE A 150 -35.31 -31.09 -3.50
CA ILE A 150 -34.44 -29.89 -3.58
C ILE A 150 -35.20 -28.69 -4.19
N ASP A 151 -36.07 -28.92 -5.14
CA ASP A 151 -36.87 -27.84 -5.75
C ASP A 151 -37.86 -27.26 -4.75
N THR A 152 -38.46 -28.09 -3.90
CA THR A 152 -39.34 -27.63 -2.80
C THR A 152 -38.53 -26.80 -1.80
N LEU A 153 -37.34 -27.26 -1.42
CA LEU A 153 -36.47 -26.51 -0.50
C LEU A 153 -36.10 -25.14 -1.08
N LYS A 154 -35.67 -25.09 -2.36
CA LYS A 154 -35.36 -23.82 -3.05
C LYS A 154 -36.55 -22.85 -3.05
N SER A 155 -37.76 -23.35 -3.33
CA SER A 155 -38.95 -22.50 -3.32
C SER A 155 -39.31 -21.97 -1.93
N THR A 156 -38.93 -22.72 -0.87
CA THR A 156 -39.27 -22.42 0.53
C THR A 156 -38.24 -21.47 1.16
N VAL A 157 -36.97 -21.85 1.17
CA VAL A 157 -35.89 -21.07 1.82
C VAL A 157 -35.23 -20.05 0.88
N GLY A 158 -35.50 -20.12 -0.42
CA GLY A 158 -34.88 -19.28 -1.46
C GLY A 158 -33.61 -19.89 -2.04
N GLU A 159 -33.04 -19.19 -3.02
CA GLU A 159 -31.80 -19.61 -3.72
C GLU A 159 -30.51 -19.05 -3.12
N VAL A 160 -30.63 -18.30 -2.03
CA VAL A 160 -29.50 -17.66 -1.36
C VAL A 160 -29.49 -17.98 0.13
N TYR A 161 -28.31 -17.95 0.73
CA TYR A 161 -28.15 -17.91 2.18
C TYR A 161 -27.59 -16.57 2.63
N LEU A 162 -27.78 -16.21 3.89
CA LEU A 162 -27.24 -15.01 4.50
C LEU A 162 -25.91 -15.32 5.15
N ASP A 163 -24.80 -14.78 4.60
CA ASP A 163 -23.48 -14.85 5.19
C ASP A 163 -23.28 -13.70 6.19
N THR A 164 -23.23 -14.04 7.48
CA THR A 164 -23.08 -13.03 8.54
C THR A 164 -21.62 -12.69 8.85
N SER A 165 -20.66 -13.39 8.25
CA SER A 165 -19.23 -13.06 8.39
C SER A 165 -18.85 -11.77 7.65
N TRP A 166 -19.70 -11.33 6.73
CA TRP A 166 -19.54 -10.08 6.01
C TRP A 166 -20.03 -8.88 6.84
N LYS A 167 -19.10 -8.05 7.27
CA LYS A 167 -19.41 -6.83 8.01
C LYS A 167 -19.15 -5.62 7.12
N ASN A 168 -20.21 -4.92 6.75
CA ASN A 168 -20.15 -3.71 5.92
C ASN A 168 -19.15 -2.67 6.49
N SER A 169 -19.19 -2.48 7.81
CA SER A 169 -18.29 -1.55 8.51
C SER A 169 -16.81 -1.92 8.39
N GLU A 170 -16.47 -3.23 8.38
CA GLU A 170 -15.07 -3.67 8.25
C GLU A 170 -14.54 -3.43 6.84
N GLN A 171 -15.38 -3.57 5.81
CA GLN A 171 -15.00 -3.27 4.43
C GLN A 171 -14.84 -1.77 4.21
N ALA A 172 -15.77 -0.97 4.72
CA ALA A 172 -15.69 0.49 4.68
C ALA A 172 -14.37 0.99 5.30
N ILE A 173 -13.99 0.47 6.47
CA ILE A 173 -12.74 0.80 7.14
C ILE A 173 -11.54 0.30 6.33
N SER A 174 -11.58 -0.91 5.79
CA SER A 174 -10.49 -1.49 4.99
C SER A 174 -10.23 -0.68 3.73
N SER A 175 -11.27 -0.24 3.03
CA SER A 175 -11.17 0.65 1.87
C SER A 175 -10.51 1.98 2.25
N LEU A 176 -10.93 2.59 3.35
CA LEU A 176 -10.36 3.85 3.84
C LEU A 176 -8.88 3.70 4.19
N ILE A 177 -8.49 2.61 4.86
CA ILE A 177 -7.09 2.32 5.19
C ILE A 177 -6.26 2.14 3.93
N LEU A 178 -6.72 1.33 2.97
CA LEU A 178 -6.01 1.05 1.73
C LEU A 178 -5.72 2.33 0.95
N PHE A 179 -6.74 3.13 0.67
CA PHE A 179 -6.58 4.39 -0.06
C PHE A 179 -5.86 5.46 0.75
N GLY A 180 -5.99 5.43 2.08
CA GLY A 180 -5.20 6.24 3.00
C GLY A 180 -3.69 5.99 2.85
N ILE A 181 -3.27 4.73 2.78
CA ILE A 181 -1.86 4.36 2.54
C ILE A 181 -1.38 4.90 1.18
N PHE A 182 -2.17 4.76 0.10
CA PHE A 182 -1.80 5.33 -1.19
C PHE A 182 -1.72 6.86 -1.18
N SER A 183 -2.57 7.54 -0.41
CA SER A 183 -2.54 9.00 -0.27
C SER A 183 -1.25 9.51 0.38
N LEU A 184 -0.58 8.70 1.24
CA LEU A 184 0.72 9.02 1.83
C LEU A 184 1.80 9.22 0.77
N SER A 185 1.70 8.57 -0.39
CA SER A 185 2.62 8.78 -1.51
C SER A 185 2.54 10.21 -2.03
N GLY A 186 1.33 10.78 -2.13
CA GLY A 186 1.11 12.18 -2.49
C GLY A 186 1.72 13.14 -1.49
N ILE A 187 1.52 12.88 -0.18
CA ILE A 187 2.13 13.68 0.91
C ILE A 187 3.66 13.63 0.82
N ALA A 188 4.24 12.45 0.59
CA ALA A 188 5.70 12.30 0.44
C ALA A 188 6.27 13.15 -0.70
N LEU A 189 5.58 13.25 -1.84
CA LEU A 189 5.97 14.12 -2.96
C LEU A 189 5.89 15.60 -2.58
N ILE A 190 4.84 16.02 -1.88
CA ILE A 190 4.65 17.39 -1.39
C ILE A 190 5.79 17.76 -0.42
N ILE A 191 6.07 16.91 0.57
CA ILE A 191 7.16 17.11 1.52
C ILE A 191 8.50 17.21 0.78
N THR A 192 8.76 16.33 -0.17
CA THR A 192 9.98 16.31 -0.98
C THR A 192 10.16 17.64 -1.73
N TYR A 193 9.07 18.19 -2.30
CA TYR A 193 9.10 19.49 -2.97
C TYR A 193 9.53 20.62 -2.02
N PHE A 194 8.93 20.72 -0.85
CA PHE A 194 9.26 21.78 0.12
C PHE A 194 10.66 21.63 0.70
N VAL A 195 11.05 20.40 1.09
CA VAL A 195 12.39 20.11 1.63
C VAL A 195 13.47 20.46 0.62
N ARG A 196 13.28 20.06 -0.65
CA ARG A 196 14.24 20.38 -1.70
C ARG A 196 14.36 21.89 -1.94
N ASN A 197 13.26 22.61 -2.01
CA ASN A 197 13.27 24.06 -2.19
C ASN A 197 13.91 24.78 -0.99
N LYS A 198 13.67 24.32 0.23
CA LYS A 198 14.31 24.85 1.44
C LYS A 198 15.84 24.66 1.38
N LYS A 199 16.30 23.45 1.03
CA LYS A 199 17.72 23.15 0.86
C LYS A 199 18.36 23.99 -0.26
N CYS A 200 17.66 24.16 -1.38
CA CYS A 200 18.12 25.02 -2.46
C CYS A 200 18.30 26.48 -2.01
N LYS A 201 17.31 27.05 -1.31
CA LYS A 201 17.41 28.40 -0.77
C LYS A 201 18.59 28.55 0.19
N LYS A 202 18.77 27.58 1.09
CA LYS A 202 19.90 27.55 2.04
C LYS A 202 21.24 27.51 1.28
N MET A 203 21.37 26.64 0.28
CA MET A 203 22.57 26.52 -0.54
C MET A 203 22.91 27.87 -1.23
N ILE A 204 21.93 28.55 -1.80
CA ILE A 204 22.12 29.85 -2.45
C ILE A 204 22.61 30.91 -1.47
N LEU A 205 22.07 30.92 -0.25
CA LEU A 205 22.46 31.89 0.79
C LEU A 205 23.85 31.64 1.33
N GLU A 206 24.24 30.37 1.52
CA GLU A 206 25.53 30.00 2.12
C GLU A 206 26.66 29.94 1.09
N HIS A 207 26.38 29.61 -0.18
CA HIS A 207 27.38 29.31 -1.20
C HIS A 207 27.14 30.09 -2.51
N GLY A 208 26.58 31.27 -2.44
CA GLY A 208 26.22 32.05 -3.65
C GLY A 208 27.42 32.33 -4.53
N ARG A 209 28.57 32.70 -3.96
CA ARG A 209 29.82 32.99 -4.70
C ARG A 209 30.40 31.77 -5.40
N GLU A 210 30.37 30.62 -4.72
CA GLU A 210 30.82 29.36 -5.29
C GLU A 210 29.92 28.87 -6.42
N LEU A 211 28.61 29.11 -6.30
CA LEU A 211 27.63 28.79 -7.35
C LEU A 211 27.84 29.70 -8.57
N GLU A 212 28.18 30.98 -8.40
CA GLU A 212 28.54 31.89 -9.50
C GLU A 212 29.81 31.42 -10.23
N LYS A 213 30.80 30.91 -9.49
CA LYS A 213 32.02 30.33 -10.13
C LYS A 213 31.66 29.06 -10.91
N VAL A 214 30.85 28.14 -10.34
CA VAL A 214 30.42 26.94 -11.06
C VAL A 214 29.71 27.31 -12.37
N GLU A 215 28.82 28.29 -12.35
CA GLU A 215 28.11 28.72 -13.55
C GLU A 215 29.08 29.38 -14.54
N GLY A 216 30.00 30.24 -14.08
CA GLY A 216 31.02 30.85 -14.92
C GLY A 216 31.90 29.83 -15.64
N ASP A 217 32.36 28.77 -14.91
CA ASP A 217 33.16 27.69 -15.48
C ASP A 217 32.38 26.90 -16.55
N ILE A 218 31.07 26.67 -16.32
CA ILE A 218 30.21 25.99 -17.31
C ILE A 218 30.03 26.86 -18.60
N ILE A 219 29.77 28.14 -18.42
CA ILE A 219 29.57 29.08 -19.56
C ILE A 219 30.86 29.22 -20.38
N ASN A 220 32.01 29.28 -19.72
CA ASN A 220 33.31 29.42 -20.35
C ASN A 220 33.85 28.11 -20.95
N GLY A 221 33.14 26.99 -20.79
CA GLY A 221 33.50 25.67 -21.32
C GLY A 221 34.58 24.92 -20.54
N SER A 222 35.06 25.43 -19.38
CA SER A 222 35.99 24.72 -18.48
C SER A 222 35.29 23.69 -17.59
N GLY A 223 33.98 23.84 -17.38
CA GLY A 223 33.16 22.90 -16.62
C GLY A 223 32.34 21.96 -17.49
N ILE A 224 31.84 20.89 -16.87
CA ILE A 224 31.01 19.86 -17.50
C ILE A 224 29.64 19.86 -16.86
N HIS A 225 28.56 19.89 -17.66
CA HIS A 225 27.20 19.65 -17.20
C HIS A 225 26.72 18.27 -17.65
N SER A 226 26.78 17.29 -16.76
CA SER A 226 26.20 15.95 -16.99
C SER A 226 24.71 15.94 -16.64
N LYS A 227 23.86 16.17 -17.66
CA LYS A 227 22.38 16.24 -17.48
C LYS A 227 21.80 14.93 -17.00
N GLU A 228 22.29 13.80 -17.50
CA GLU A 228 21.81 12.46 -17.13
C GLU A 228 22.16 12.10 -15.68
N CYS A 229 23.31 12.58 -15.21
CA CYS A 229 23.76 12.38 -13.82
C CYS A 229 23.30 13.47 -12.87
N HIS A 230 22.72 14.55 -13.38
CA HIS A 230 22.28 15.70 -12.61
C HIS A 230 23.45 16.36 -11.82
N VAL A 231 24.59 16.54 -12.49
CA VAL A 231 25.83 17.04 -11.88
C VAL A 231 26.46 18.12 -12.76
N TYR A 232 26.90 19.19 -12.12
CA TYR A 232 27.87 20.13 -12.67
C TYR A 232 29.25 19.82 -12.05
N LEU A 233 30.25 19.64 -12.89
CA LEU A 233 31.64 19.39 -12.50
C LEU A 233 32.52 20.50 -13.04
N THR A 234 33.25 21.17 -12.16
CA THR A 234 34.27 22.17 -12.53
C THR A 234 35.63 21.72 -12.02
N ASP A 235 36.66 22.52 -12.21
CA ASP A 235 38.00 22.21 -11.68
C ASP A 235 38.08 22.28 -10.15
N ASN A 236 37.14 22.99 -9.50
CA ASN A 236 37.14 23.16 -8.06
C ASN A 236 35.95 22.53 -7.35
N TYR A 237 34.81 22.30 -8.05
CA TYR A 237 33.54 21.95 -7.41
C TYR A 237 32.79 20.84 -8.12
N ILE A 238 32.10 20.03 -7.34
CA ILE A 238 31.01 19.18 -7.79
C ILE A 238 29.70 19.76 -7.22
N LEU A 239 28.79 20.15 -8.09
CA LEU A 239 27.43 20.53 -7.72
C LEU A 239 26.46 19.47 -8.19
N SER A 240 25.95 18.66 -7.25
CA SER A 240 24.93 17.64 -7.51
C SER A 240 23.53 18.19 -7.22
N TYR A 241 22.56 17.84 -8.09
CA TYR A 241 21.16 18.26 -7.92
C TYR A 241 20.14 17.12 -8.18
N GLY A 242 20.59 15.89 -8.37
CA GLY A 242 19.75 14.71 -8.58
C GLY A 242 19.21 14.13 -7.26
N SER A 243 20.08 13.56 -6.45
CA SER A 243 19.75 12.93 -5.15
C SER A 243 19.71 13.92 -3.97
N GLY A 244 19.52 15.19 -4.27
CA GLY A 244 19.55 16.31 -3.34
C GLY A 244 20.52 17.38 -3.85
N VAL A 245 20.45 18.59 -3.27
CA VAL A 245 21.35 19.69 -3.64
C VAL A 245 22.59 19.62 -2.74
N LYS A 246 23.78 19.44 -3.34
CA LYS A 246 25.07 19.33 -2.65
C LYS A 246 26.15 20.04 -3.45
N LEU A 247 26.92 20.87 -2.79
CA LEU A 247 28.14 21.47 -3.31
C LEU A 247 29.32 20.86 -2.54
N ILE A 248 30.29 20.32 -3.26
CA ILE A 248 31.48 19.67 -2.70
C ILE A 248 32.70 20.26 -3.38
N GLU A 249 33.66 20.72 -2.60
CA GLU A 249 34.98 21.11 -3.11
C GLU A 249 35.79 19.87 -3.48
N LEU A 250 36.39 19.85 -4.67
CA LEU A 250 37.17 18.69 -5.12
C LEU A 250 38.35 18.38 -4.19
N LYS A 251 39.01 19.39 -3.62
CA LYS A 251 40.08 19.27 -2.67
C LYS A 251 39.72 18.56 -1.36
N ASP A 252 38.42 18.54 -1.04
CA ASP A 252 37.93 17.90 0.21
C ASP A 252 37.58 16.41 0.01
N ILE A 253 37.65 15.91 -1.23
CA ILE A 253 37.37 14.50 -1.51
C ILE A 253 38.55 13.64 -1.09
N VAL A 254 38.26 12.63 -0.30
CA VAL A 254 39.27 11.65 0.20
C VAL A 254 39.16 10.32 -0.53
N TRP A 255 37.93 9.93 -0.87
CA TRP A 255 37.60 8.65 -1.47
C TRP A 255 36.42 8.75 -2.40
N ILE A 256 36.55 8.15 -3.60
CA ILE A 256 35.50 8.06 -4.59
C ILE A 256 35.30 6.60 -5.04
N TYR A 257 34.07 6.15 -5.11
CA TYR A 257 33.79 4.80 -5.62
C TYR A 257 32.39 4.70 -6.25
N PRO A 258 32.23 3.84 -7.27
CA PRO A 258 30.93 3.51 -7.83
C PRO A 258 30.24 2.47 -6.95
N PHE A 259 28.95 2.60 -6.78
CA PHE A 259 28.10 1.60 -6.14
C PHE A 259 27.03 1.12 -7.12
N ILE A 260 26.91 -0.20 -7.27
CA ILE A 260 26.03 -0.84 -8.24
C ILE A 260 24.93 -1.60 -7.51
N THR A 261 23.69 -1.20 -7.73
CA THR A 261 22.52 -1.91 -7.21
C THR A 261 22.08 -2.96 -8.23
N ARG A 262 21.83 -4.18 -7.74
CA ARG A 262 21.31 -5.29 -8.56
C ARG A 262 20.02 -5.82 -7.96
N GLN A 263 19.04 -6.12 -8.83
CA GLN A 263 17.82 -6.81 -8.47
C GLN A 263 17.71 -8.06 -9.34
N ARG A 264 17.62 -9.23 -8.71
CA ARG A 264 17.57 -10.54 -9.41
C ARG A 264 18.70 -10.71 -10.44
N GLY A 265 19.94 -10.28 -10.09
CA GLY A 265 21.09 -10.35 -10.98
C GLY A 265 21.22 -9.21 -12.01
N ILE A 266 20.18 -8.44 -12.24
CA ILE A 266 20.16 -7.33 -13.21
C ILE A 266 20.62 -6.05 -12.53
N VAL A 267 21.55 -5.32 -13.17
CA VAL A 267 21.98 -3.99 -12.70
C VAL A 267 20.86 -2.99 -12.95
N THR A 268 20.27 -2.46 -11.87
CA THR A 268 19.18 -1.50 -11.95
C THR A 268 19.65 -0.05 -11.81
N ASN A 269 20.59 0.21 -10.90
CA ASN A 269 21.12 1.55 -10.67
C ASN A 269 22.63 1.56 -10.50
N LYS A 270 23.26 2.69 -10.87
CA LYS A 270 24.64 3.04 -10.56
C LYS A 270 24.68 4.35 -9.79
N SER A 271 25.49 4.42 -8.73
CA SER A 271 25.69 5.65 -7.94
C SER A 271 27.16 5.95 -7.80
N ILE A 272 27.52 7.22 -7.75
CA ILE A 272 28.87 7.67 -7.37
C ILE A 272 28.82 8.16 -5.94
N TYR A 273 29.60 7.53 -5.09
CA TYR A 273 29.82 7.95 -3.72
C TYR A 273 31.16 8.69 -3.58
N VAL A 274 31.13 9.78 -2.85
CA VAL A 274 32.34 10.48 -2.41
C VAL A 274 32.33 10.60 -0.90
N ILE A 275 33.51 10.42 -0.30
CA ILE A 275 33.75 10.69 1.11
C ILE A 275 34.68 11.89 1.22
N THR A 276 34.29 12.83 2.04
CA THR A 276 34.99 14.10 2.23
C THR A 276 35.78 14.14 3.54
N ASN A 277 36.70 15.08 3.67
CA ASN A 277 37.58 15.26 4.85
C ASN A 277 36.77 15.38 6.18
N ASP A 278 35.55 15.88 6.15
CA ASP A 278 34.65 15.98 7.30
C ASP A 278 33.91 14.66 7.62
N LYS A 279 34.40 13.53 7.09
CA LYS A 279 33.85 12.17 7.28
C LYS A 279 32.45 11.95 6.70
N LYS A 280 31.92 12.90 5.91
CA LYS A 280 30.60 12.74 5.28
C LYS A 280 30.65 11.89 4.03
N THR A 281 29.72 10.94 3.95
CA THR A 281 29.48 10.18 2.73
C THR A 281 28.40 10.87 1.90
N ASN A 282 28.71 11.20 0.66
CA ASN A 282 27.83 11.88 -0.27
C ASN A 282 27.55 11.04 -1.50
N VAL A 283 26.29 10.86 -1.85
CA VAL A 283 25.91 10.38 -3.18
C VAL A 283 25.81 11.60 -4.08
N ILE A 284 26.69 11.67 -5.11
CA ILE A 284 26.74 12.81 -6.04
C ILE A 284 26.03 12.54 -7.34
N ALA A 285 25.93 11.28 -7.76
CA ALA A 285 25.18 10.86 -8.94
C ALA A 285 24.43 9.57 -8.65
N LEU A 286 23.21 9.45 -9.17
CA LEU A 286 22.42 8.23 -9.19
C LEU A 286 21.74 8.16 -10.56
N VAL A 287 22.02 7.07 -11.30
CA VAL A 287 21.43 6.86 -12.64
C VAL A 287 20.78 5.50 -12.76
N ASN A 288 19.75 5.42 -13.59
CA ASN A 288 19.15 4.15 -13.99
C ASN A 288 20.11 3.45 -14.99
N ALA A 289 20.67 2.32 -14.59
CA ALA A 289 21.62 1.55 -15.38
C ALA A 289 21.00 0.76 -16.54
N MET A 290 19.67 0.73 -16.66
CA MET A 290 18.98 0.12 -17.81
C MET A 290 19.03 1.01 -19.06
N SER A 291 19.24 2.32 -18.90
CA SER A 291 19.43 3.27 -20.01
C SER A 291 20.89 3.27 -20.47
N LYS A 292 21.14 2.97 -21.75
CA LYS A 292 22.50 3.03 -22.34
C LYS A 292 23.10 4.43 -22.23
N LYS A 293 22.29 5.48 -22.46
CA LYS A 293 22.70 6.88 -22.38
C LYS A 293 23.13 7.27 -20.96
N SER A 294 22.33 6.90 -19.97
CA SER A 294 22.62 7.18 -18.56
C SER A 294 23.87 6.44 -18.09
N LYS A 295 24.07 5.19 -18.58
CA LYS A 295 25.28 4.40 -18.26
C LYS A 295 26.54 5.06 -18.83
N ALA A 296 26.53 5.48 -20.09
CA ALA A 296 27.66 6.15 -20.73
C ALA A 296 27.97 7.47 -20.02
N ALA A 297 26.97 8.31 -19.76
CA ALA A 297 27.16 9.56 -19.04
C ALA A 297 27.69 9.38 -17.61
N PHE A 298 27.30 8.29 -16.94
CA PHE A 298 27.85 7.93 -15.62
C PHE A 298 29.33 7.56 -15.68
N ASP A 299 29.69 6.69 -16.62
CA ASP A 299 31.07 6.21 -16.77
C ASP A 299 32.00 7.40 -17.19
N GLU A 300 31.52 8.28 -18.08
CA GLU A 300 32.22 9.51 -18.48
C GLU A 300 32.41 10.49 -17.29
N LEU A 301 31.33 10.76 -16.53
CA LEU A 301 31.38 11.64 -15.37
C LEU A 301 32.36 11.10 -14.31
N TYR A 302 32.32 9.80 -14.03
CA TYR A 302 33.20 9.15 -13.07
C TYR A 302 34.67 9.31 -13.45
N GLN A 303 35.02 9.09 -14.72
CA GLN A 303 36.40 9.30 -15.21
C GLN A 303 36.80 10.78 -15.14
N ASN A 304 35.92 11.69 -15.53
CA ASN A 304 36.21 13.13 -15.46
C ASN A 304 36.46 13.61 -14.02
N ILE A 305 35.77 13.03 -13.02
CA ILE A 305 36.05 13.35 -11.61
C ILE A 305 37.41 12.81 -11.19
N ILE A 306 37.70 11.55 -11.48
CA ILE A 306 39.00 10.93 -11.12
C ILE A 306 40.17 11.70 -11.70
N ASN A 307 40.05 12.14 -12.97
CA ASN A 307 41.12 12.92 -13.63
C ASN A 307 41.39 14.28 -12.96
N ARG A 308 40.38 14.84 -12.25
CA ARG A 308 40.52 16.13 -11.53
C ARG A 308 41.01 15.98 -10.08
N VAL A 309 41.01 14.76 -9.55
CA VAL A 309 41.39 14.47 -8.15
C VAL A 309 42.38 13.31 -8.09
N PRO A 310 43.62 13.48 -8.60
CA PRO A 310 44.56 12.38 -8.79
C PRO A 310 45.01 11.70 -7.48
N ASP A 311 44.98 12.41 -6.34
CA ASP A 311 45.44 11.92 -5.05
C ASP A 311 44.32 11.26 -4.19
N VAL A 312 43.15 11.01 -4.80
CA VAL A 312 42.00 10.45 -4.11
C VAL A 312 42.01 8.92 -4.20
N LEU A 313 41.59 8.24 -3.14
CA LEU A 313 41.37 6.79 -3.18
C LEU A 313 40.25 6.47 -4.14
N VAL A 314 40.47 5.56 -5.10
CA VAL A 314 39.53 5.21 -6.16
C VAL A 314 39.04 3.77 -6.02
N GLY A 315 37.73 3.56 -6.14
CA GLY A 315 37.12 2.23 -6.09
C GLY A 315 36.84 1.73 -4.68
N TYR A 316 35.91 0.76 -4.58
CA TYR A 316 35.54 0.17 -3.29
C TYR A 316 36.33 -1.11 -3.04
N SER A 317 37.28 -1.05 -2.10
CA SER A 317 38.06 -2.20 -1.62
C SER A 317 38.13 -2.20 -0.09
N LYS A 318 38.47 -3.36 0.49
CA LYS A 318 38.73 -3.45 1.94
C LYS A 318 39.92 -2.60 2.35
N GLU A 319 40.93 -2.55 1.52
CA GLU A 319 42.17 -1.76 1.71
C GLU A 319 41.83 -0.26 1.77
N ASN A 320 41.14 0.28 0.77
CA ASN A 320 40.70 1.69 0.76
C ASN A 320 39.82 2.05 1.98
N LYS A 321 39.01 1.11 2.44
CA LYS A 321 38.19 1.31 3.63
C LYS A 321 39.04 1.44 4.91
N GLU A 322 40.10 0.64 5.05
CA GLU A 322 41.00 0.74 6.19
C GLU A 322 41.87 2.00 6.10
N LEU A 323 42.40 2.33 4.92
CA LEU A 323 43.16 3.57 4.71
C LEU A 323 42.37 4.82 5.08
N VAL A 324 41.08 4.88 4.69
CA VAL A 324 40.19 5.98 5.09
C VAL A 324 39.97 6.02 6.60
N LYS A 325 39.83 4.86 7.26
CA LYS A 325 39.67 4.80 8.72
C LYS A 325 40.92 5.32 9.43
N GLU A 326 42.09 4.92 8.93
CA GLU A 326 43.37 5.36 9.49
C GLU A 326 43.58 6.88 9.33
N ARG A 327 43.26 7.41 8.14
CA ARG A 327 43.33 8.85 7.86
C ARG A 327 42.44 9.68 8.81
N TYR A 328 41.36 9.10 9.33
CA TYR A 328 40.45 9.78 10.27
C TYR A 328 40.78 9.53 11.75
N LYS A 329 41.76 8.70 12.07
CA LYS A 329 42.26 8.49 13.45
C LYS A 329 43.31 9.51 13.87
N ASN A 330 43.99 10.08 12.90
CA ASN A 330 44.96 11.15 13.05
C ASN A 330 44.30 12.52 12.84
#